data_b87622cf6798dffa1b8b43519ccdd49c
#
_entry.id   b87622cf6798dffa1b8b43519ccdd49c
#
_cell.length_a   1.000
_cell.length_b   1.000
_cell.length_c   1.000
_cell.angle_alpha   90.00
_cell.angle_beta   90.00
_cell.angle_gamma   90.00
#
_symmetry.space_group_name_H-M   'P 1'
#
loop_
_entity.id
_entity.type
_entity.pdbx_description
1 polymer ?
#
loop_
_entity_poly.entity_id
_entity_poly.type
_entity_poly.pdbx_seq_one_letter_code
_entity_poly.pdbx_strand_id
1 'polypeptide(L)'
;MKQKIFILLCTIGICISVHAKKYIVHSPDNKIKVSITADKQLIWSIDYNGERILTPSAIQMNIEGLKIQPGINPVVINAKVDKINAEQIAVVPVKQKTIRDQYTQLTLICKGDYNIIFRVYNNGAAYRFETVLKQSPIIVNSETVELNLIDGCKAYWP
;
A
#
# COMPACT_ATOMS: atom_id res chain seq x y z
N MET A 1 -31.32 45.98 -41.35
CA MET A 1 -31.37 44.59 -40.89
C MET A 1 -30.05 44.29 -40.18
N LYS A 2 -30.04 44.22 -38.84
CA LYS A 2 -28.85 43.92 -38.04
C LYS A 2 -28.85 42.43 -37.68
N GLN A 3 -27.95 41.66 -38.28
CA GLN A 3 -27.80 40.24 -38.00
C GLN A 3 -27.05 40.09 -36.68
N LYS A 4 -27.68 39.51 -35.65
CA LYS A 4 -27.05 39.15 -34.38
C LYS A 4 -26.40 37.78 -34.53
N ILE A 5 -25.05 37.75 -34.54
CA ILE A 5 -24.28 36.53 -34.51
C ILE A 5 -24.30 36.02 -33.06
N PHE A 6 -24.92 34.85 -32.82
CA PHE A 6 -24.97 34.16 -31.54
C PHE A 6 -23.74 33.19 -31.48
N ILE A 7 -22.67 33.61 -30.80
CA ILE A 7 -21.50 32.76 -30.58
C ILE A 7 -21.84 31.78 -29.44
N LEU A 8 -22.11 30.53 -29.81
CA LEU A 8 -22.27 29.41 -28.86
C LEU A 8 -20.88 28.99 -28.36
N LEU A 9 -20.52 29.46 -27.17
CA LEU A 9 -19.26 29.08 -26.51
C LEU A 9 -19.41 27.66 -25.95
N CYS A 10 -18.95 26.67 -26.70
CA CYS A 10 -18.93 25.28 -26.28
C CYS A 10 -17.78 25.08 -25.28
N THR A 11 -18.03 25.13 -23.97
CA THR A 11 -17.05 24.80 -22.91
C THR A 11 -16.82 23.29 -22.91
N ILE A 12 -15.75 22.86 -23.53
CA ILE A 12 -15.26 21.46 -23.44
C ILE A 12 -14.72 21.28 -22.03
N GLY A 13 -15.54 20.72 -21.16
CA GLY A 13 -15.13 20.28 -19.84
C GLY A 13 -14.12 19.12 -19.97
N ILE A 14 -12.83 19.38 -19.75
CA ILE A 14 -11.82 18.35 -19.65
C ILE A 14 -12.08 17.60 -18.35
N CYS A 15 -12.80 16.47 -18.42
CA CYS A 15 -12.89 15.52 -17.32
C CYS A 15 -11.50 14.90 -17.11
N ILE A 16 -10.73 15.41 -16.15
CA ILE A 16 -9.51 14.76 -15.68
C ILE A 16 -9.96 13.53 -14.92
N SER A 17 -10.00 12.38 -15.57
CA SER A 17 -10.21 11.10 -14.92
C SER A 17 -9.01 10.79 -14.05
N VAL A 18 -9.14 11.00 -12.74
CA VAL A 18 -8.17 10.49 -11.76
C VAL A 18 -8.30 8.96 -11.74
N HIS A 19 -7.41 8.27 -12.43
CA HIS A 19 -7.40 6.81 -12.44
C HIS A 19 -6.71 6.32 -11.17
N ALA A 20 -7.42 5.51 -10.38
CA ALA A 20 -6.85 4.78 -9.27
C ALA A 20 -5.71 3.89 -9.77
N LYS A 21 -4.50 4.07 -9.23
CA LYS A 21 -3.35 3.23 -9.57
C LYS A 21 -3.43 1.93 -8.79
N LYS A 22 -3.34 0.81 -9.52
CA LYS A 22 -3.36 -0.53 -8.93
C LYS A 22 -1.98 -1.18 -9.05
N TYR A 23 -1.52 -1.80 -7.97
CA TYR A 23 -0.27 -2.54 -7.88
C TYR A 23 -0.56 -3.96 -7.41
N ILE A 24 0.22 -4.91 -7.90
CA ILE A 24 0.09 -6.33 -7.53
C ILE A 24 1.48 -6.87 -7.22
N VAL A 25 1.59 -7.61 -6.13
CA VAL A 25 2.81 -8.32 -5.73
C VAL A 25 2.45 -9.72 -5.26
N HIS A 26 3.29 -10.71 -5.60
CA HIS A 26 3.06 -12.11 -5.27
C HIS A 26 4.15 -12.63 -4.34
N SER A 27 3.82 -13.62 -3.54
CA SER A 27 4.80 -14.43 -2.80
C SER A 27 5.77 -15.13 -3.76
N PRO A 28 6.96 -15.54 -3.29
CA PRO A 28 7.92 -16.28 -4.11
C PRO A 28 7.34 -17.55 -4.75
N ASP A 29 6.42 -18.25 -4.09
CA ASP A 29 5.71 -19.43 -4.59
C ASP A 29 4.42 -19.11 -5.35
N ASN A 30 4.09 -17.83 -5.57
CA ASN A 30 2.90 -17.29 -6.23
C ASN A 30 1.54 -17.67 -5.62
N LYS A 31 1.50 -18.25 -4.42
CA LYS A 31 0.23 -18.60 -3.76
C LYS A 31 -0.47 -17.42 -3.13
N ILE A 32 0.30 -16.47 -2.58
CA ILE A 32 -0.24 -15.23 -2.00
C ILE A 32 -0.13 -14.11 -3.01
N LYS A 33 -1.24 -13.44 -3.28
CA LYS A 33 -1.32 -12.24 -4.10
C LYS A 33 -1.81 -11.09 -3.25
N VAL A 34 -1.03 -10.02 -3.16
CA VAL A 34 -1.42 -8.76 -2.53
C VAL A 34 -1.73 -7.75 -3.63
N SER A 35 -2.95 -7.20 -3.60
CA SER A 35 -3.38 -6.15 -4.51
C SER A 35 -3.52 -4.86 -3.73
N ILE A 36 -2.90 -3.79 -4.23
CA ILE A 36 -2.89 -2.46 -3.61
C ILE A 36 -3.53 -1.46 -4.57
N THR A 37 -4.42 -0.64 -4.07
CA THR A 37 -5.06 0.46 -4.83
C THR A 37 -4.73 1.78 -4.14
N ALA A 38 -4.12 2.70 -4.89
CA ALA A 38 -3.82 4.05 -4.46
C ALA A 38 -4.80 5.01 -5.16
N ASP A 39 -5.77 5.51 -4.39
CA ASP A 39 -6.79 6.48 -4.82
C ASP A 39 -7.01 7.47 -3.66
N LYS A 40 -8.22 7.73 -3.23
CA LYS A 40 -8.54 8.56 -2.06
C LYS A 40 -7.95 8.00 -0.77
N GLN A 41 -7.85 6.70 -0.70
CA GLN A 41 -7.20 5.95 0.38
C GLN A 41 -6.25 4.91 -0.21
N LEU A 42 -5.26 4.50 0.57
CA LEU A 42 -4.48 3.32 0.27
C LEU A 42 -5.24 2.11 0.76
N ILE A 43 -5.67 1.27 -0.18
CA ILE A 43 -6.45 0.05 0.10
C ILE A 43 -5.64 -1.15 -0.34
N TRP A 44 -5.60 -2.19 0.48
CA TRP A 44 -4.98 -3.46 0.14
C TRP A 44 -5.94 -4.62 0.31
N SER A 45 -5.65 -5.71 -0.36
CA SER A 45 -6.40 -6.96 -0.26
C SER A 45 -5.47 -8.14 -0.52
N ILE A 46 -5.81 -9.32 0.03
CA ILE A 46 -4.99 -10.53 -0.07
C ILE A 46 -5.83 -11.67 -0.62
N ASP A 47 -5.28 -12.35 -1.62
CA ASP A 47 -5.80 -13.62 -2.14
C ASP A 47 -4.77 -14.73 -1.83
N TYR A 48 -5.24 -15.92 -1.45
CA TYR A 48 -4.44 -17.13 -1.27
C TYR A 48 -4.97 -18.25 -2.17
N ASN A 49 -4.13 -18.81 -3.03
CA ASN A 49 -4.51 -19.80 -4.06
C ASN A 49 -5.72 -19.37 -4.92
N GLY A 50 -5.87 -18.05 -5.16
CA GLY A 50 -6.97 -17.47 -5.93
C GLY A 50 -8.21 -17.14 -5.12
N GLU A 51 -8.32 -17.58 -3.87
CA GLU A 51 -9.42 -17.25 -2.97
C GLU A 51 -9.11 -15.99 -2.16
N ARG A 52 -10.11 -15.10 -2.02
CA ARG A 52 -9.98 -13.87 -1.22
C ARG A 52 -9.95 -14.21 0.26
N ILE A 53 -8.94 -13.70 0.99
CA ILE A 53 -8.84 -13.84 2.45
C ILE A 53 -9.07 -12.50 3.14
N LEU A 54 -8.43 -11.45 2.61
CA LEU A 54 -8.62 -10.08 3.09
C LEU A 54 -9.30 -9.29 1.98
N THR A 55 -10.51 -8.81 2.25
CA THR A 55 -11.25 -7.92 1.35
C THR A 55 -10.64 -6.51 1.39
N PRO A 56 -11.02 -5.58 0.48
CA PRO A 56 -10.44 -4.25 0.47
C PRO A 56 -10.44 -3.58 1.85
N SER A 57 -9.26 -3.30 2.36
CA SER A 57 -8.99 -2.80 3.71
C SER A 57 -8.09 -1.58 3.63
N ALA A 58 -8.47 -0.50 4.30
CA ALA A 58 -7.71 0.74 4.29
C ALA A 58 -6.58 0.73 5.33
N ILE A 59 -5.45 1.34 4.97
CA ILE A 59 -4.33 1.60 5.87
C ILE A 59 -3.89 3.05 5.74
N GLN A 60 -3.70 3.71 6.88
CA GLN A 60 -3.27 5.09 6.92
C GLN A 60 -2.57 5.42 8.24
N MET A 61 -1.75 6.48 8.23
CA MET A 61 -1.08 6.99 9.42
C MET A 61 -1.28 8.49 9.53
N ASN A 62 -1.56 8.98 10.72
CA ASN A 62 -1.64 10.41 11.02
C ASN A 62 -0.37 10.85 11.75
N ILE A 63 0.40 11.73 11.12
CA ILE A 63 1.64 12.28 11.65
C ILE A 63 1.44 13.77 11.92
N GLU A 64 1.80 14.20 13.12
CA GLU A 64 1.66 15.61 13.54
C GLU A 64 2.45 16.56 12.63
N GLY A 65 1.82 17.67 12.25
CA GLY A 65 2.44 18.71 11.42
C GLY A 65 2.59 18.38 9.93
N LEU A 66 2.27 17.17 9.48
CA LEU A 66 2.31 16.85 8.06
C LEU A 66 1.03 17.30 7.34
N LYS A 67 1.22 17.96 6.19
CA LYS A 67 0.10 18.31 5.27
C LYS A 67 -0.36 17.12 4.46
N ILE A 68 0.55 16.21 4.10
CA ILE A 68 0.29 14.99 3.33
C ILE A 68 0.45 13.82 4.29
N GLN A 69 -0.66 13.17 4.61
CA GLN A 69 -0.67 12.04 5.54
C GLN A 69 -0.47 10.72 4.78
N PRO A 70 0.39 9.80 5.27
CA PRO A 70 0.58 8.50 4.66
C PRO A 70 -0.74 7.71 4.55
N GLY A 71 -1.03 7.19 3.35
CA GLY A 71 -2.24 6.42 3.08
C GLY A 71 -3.50 7.23 2.75
N ILE A 72 -3.47 8.58 2.88
CA ILE A 72 -4.58 9.47 2.51
C ILE A 72 -4.23 10.20 1.21
N ASN A 73 -5.09 10.07 0.18
CA ASN A 73 -4.85 10.60 -1.16
C ASN A 73 -3.41 10.34 -1.65
N PRO A 74 -2.92 9.09 -1.60
CA PRO A 74 -1.52 8.78 -1.85
C PRO A 74 -1.17 9.03 -3.31
N VAL A 75 -0.17 9.89 -3.54
CA VAL A 75 0.38 10.12 -4.88
C VAL A 75 1.65 9.31 -5.03
N VAL A 76 1.56 8.16 -5.69
CA VAL A 76 2.71 7.30 -5.94
C VAL A 76 3.53 7.86 -7.11
N ILE A 77 4.77 8.23 -6.82
CA ILE A 77 5.75 8.76 -7.78
C ILE A 77 6.42 7.61 -8.52
N ASN A 78 6.84 6.57 -7.78
CA ASN A 78 7.51 5.40 -8.33
C ASN A 78 7.12 4.14 -7.56
N ALA A 79 7.23 2.98 -8.21
CA ALA A 79 7.00 1.68 -7.63
C ALA A 79 8.14 0.74 -8.01
N LYS A 80 8.73 0.07 -7.01
CA LYS A 80 9.85 -0.86 -7.18
C LYS A 80 9.50 -2.21 -6.60
N VAL A 81 9.83 -3.27 -7.33
CA VAL A 81 9.66 -4.65 -6.87
C VAL A 81 11.03 -5.31 -6.75
N ASP A 82 11.34 -5.83 -5.57
CA ASP A 82 12.58 -6.56 -5.28
C ASP A 82 12.25 -7.98 -4.81
N LYS A 83 13.01 -8.98 -5.25
CA LYS A 83 12.94 -10.35 -4.74
C LYS A 83 14.13 -10.59 -3.82
N ILE A 84 13.86 -10.91 -2.58
CA ILE A 84 14.86 -11.18 -1.56
C ILE A 84 14.88 -12.67 -1.23
N ASN A 85 16.07 -13.24 -1.20
CA ASN A 85 16.33 -14.61 -0.77
C ASN A 85 17.66 -14.62 -0.01
N ALA A 86 17.56 -14.37 1.29
CA ALA A 86 18.70 -14.26 2.19
C ALA A 86 18.59 -15.28 3.31
N GLU A 87 19.71 -15.59 3.93
CA GLU A 87 19.78 -16.37 5.15
C GLU A 87 20.32 -15.50 6.28
N GLN A 88 19.69 -15.57 7.43
CA GLN A 88 20.09 -14.86 8.64
C GLN A 88 20.42 -15.88 9.73
N ILE A 89 21.52 -15.66 10.42
CA ILE A 89 21.88 -16.46 11.59
C ILE A 89 21.15 -15.86 12.80
N ALA A 90 20.34 -16.67 13.47
CA ALA A 90 19.64 -16.24 14.67
C ALA A 90 20.64 -15.89 15.78
N VAL A 91 20.51 -14.69 16.37
CA VAL A 91 21.35 -14.28 17.51
C VAL A 91 21.14 -15.21 18.70
N VAL A 92 19.90 -15.65 18.93
CA VAL A 92 19.54 -16.66 19.93
C VAL A 92 18.79 -17.78 19.20
N PRO A 93 19.40 -18.94 18.94
CA PRO A 93 18.78 -20.04 18.22
C PRO A 93 17.82 -20.81 19.10
N VAL A 94 16.54 -20.42 19.15
CA VAL A 94 15.50 -21.11 19.94
C VAL A 94 14.94 -22.33 19.20
N LYS A 95 14.63 -22.19 17.90
CA LYS A 95 14.08 -23.27 17.06
C LYS A 95 14.99 -23.64 15.90
N GLN A 96 15.62 -22.65 15.30
CA GLN A 96 16.52 -22.82 14.13
C GLN A 96 17.70 -21.88 14.25
N LYS A 97 18.89 -22.36 13.87
CA LYS A 97 20.11 -21.54 13.82
C LYS A 97 20.10 -20.60 12.62
N THR A 98 19.59 -21.08 11.49
CA THR A 98 19.51 -20.30 10.25
C THR A 98 18.05 -20.02 9.92
N ILE A 99 17.72 -18.74 9.75
CA ILE A 99 16.40 -18.27 9.36
C ILE A 99 16.47 -17.89 7.88
N ARG A 100 15.65 -18.54 7.07
CA ARG A 100 15.51 -18.18 5.66
C ARG A 100 14.58 -16.99 5.53
N ASP A 101 15.12 -15.85 5.05
CA ASP A 101 14.39 -14.62 4.80
C ASP A 101 14.11 -14.49 3.30
N GLN A 102 12.96 -15.05 2.87
CA GLN A 102 12.57 -15.11 1.46
C GLN A 102 11.23 -14.45 1.25
N TYR A 103 11.20 -13.35 0.48
CA TYR A 103 10.00 -12.59 0.18
C TYR A 103 10.14 -11.79 -1.12
N THR A 104 8.99 -11.34 -1.63
CA THR A 104 8.93 -10.29 -2.65
C THR A 104 8.52 -8.98 -1.97
N GLN A 105 9.27 -7.91 -2.21
CA GLN A 105 8.99 -6.59 -1.66
C GLN A 105 8.50 -5.65 -2.76
N LEU A 106 7.36 -4.98 -2.52
CA LEU A 106 6.91 -3.84 -3.29
C LEU A 106 7.12 -2.58 -2.45
N THR A 107 7.88 -1.63 -3.00
CA THR A 107 8.08 -0.31 -2.40
C THR A 107 7.36 0.72 -3.24
N LEU A 108 6.39 1.41 -2.67
CA LEU A 108 5.70 2.54 -3.25
C LEU A 108 6.33 3.82 -2.72
N ILE A 109 7.01 4.57 -3.59
CA ILE A 109 7.60 5.88 -3.26
C ILE A 109 6.53 6.93 -3.48
N CYS A 110 6.14 7.64 -2.42
CA CYS A 110 5.03 8.57 -2.44
C CYS A 110 5.49 10.02 -2.30
N LYS A 111 4.68 10.93 -2.82
CA LYS A 111 4.86 12.37 -2.57
C LYS A 111 4.59 12.66 -1.09
N GLY A 112 5.42 13.50 -0.45
CA GLY A 112 5.30 13.84 0.97
C GLY A 112 6.33 13.13 1.85
N ASP A 113 7.44 12.70 1.24
CA ASP A 113 8.62 12.16 1.91
C ASP A 113 8.33 10.91 2.76
N TYR A 114 7.55 10.00 2.19
CA TYR A 114 7.28 8.69 2.77
C TYR A 114 7.22 7.60 1.70
N ASN A 115 7.48 6.38 2.13
CA ASN A 115 7.31 5.17 1.34
C ASN A 115 6.31 4.24 2.02
N ILE A 116 5.70 3.36 1.23
CA ILE A 116 4.90 2.27 1.74
C ILE A 116 5.51 0.99 1.20
N ILE A 117 5.87 0.09 2.11
CA ILE A 117 6.57 -1.14 1.78
C ILE A 117 5.67 -2.32 2.11
N PHE A 118 5.40 -3.15 1.11
CA PHE A 118 4.72 -4.42 1.27
C PHE A 118 5.73 -5.55 1.09
N ARG A 119 5.77 -6.49 2.03
CA ARG A 119 6.53 -7.74 1.92
C ARG A 119 5.58 -8.91 1.88
N VAL A 120 5.75 -9.75 0.88
CA VAL A 120 4.91 -10.93 0.67
C VAL A 120 5.79 -12.17 0.76
N TYR A 121 5.59 -12.93 1.83
CA TYR A 121 6.23 -14.21 2.11
C TYR A 121 5.35 -15.36 1.61
N ASN A 122 5.87 -16.60 1.61
CA ASN A 122 5.06 -17.78 1.26
C ASN A 122 3.98 -18.12 2.29
N ASN A 123 4.10 -17.57 3.50
CA ASN A 123 3.20 -17.83 4.64
C ASN A 123 2.47 -16.58 5.15
N GLY A 124 2.60 -15.44 4.48
CA GLY A 124 1.93 -14.23 4.92
C GLY A 124 2.35 -12.97 4.17
N ALA A 125 1.70 -11.87 4.50
CA ALA A 125 2.04 -10.55 4.01
C ALA A 125 2.09 -9.55 5.15
N ALA A 126 2.96 -8.55 5.01
CA ALA A 126 3.12 -7.45 5.95
C ALA A 126 3.29 -6.15 5.18
N TYR A 127 2.94 -5.03 5.83
CA TYR A 127 3.27 -3.70 5.33
C TYR A 127 3.95 -2.87 6.41
N ARG A 128 4.59 -1.78 5.99
CA ARG A 128 5.06 -0.71 6.87
C ARG A 128 5.04 0.63 6.15
N PHE A 129 4.84 1.69 6.90
CA PHE A 129 5.18 3.04 6.48
C PHE A 129 6.65 3.32 6.82
N GLU A 130 7.34 3.99 5.91
CA GLU A 130 8.71 4.44 6.09
C GLU A 130 8.75 5.94 5.77
N THR A 131 9.13 6.76 6.75
CA THR A 131 9.22 8.20 6.57
C THR A 131 10.67 8.61 6.32
N VAL A 132 10.89 9.52 5.39
CA VAL A 132 12.19 10.13 5.08
C VAL A 132 12.20 11.61 5.47
N LEU A 133 11.43 11.96 6.49
CA LEU A 133 11.26 13.31 6.98
C LEU A 133 12.56 13.82 7.61
N LYS A 134 12.86 15.11 7.40
CA LYS A 134 14.04 15.76 7.97
C LYS A 134 13.87 16.15 9.45
N GLN A 135 12.63 16.20 9.92
CA GLN A 135 12.31 16.55 11.31
C GLN A 135 12.46 15.35 12.25
N SER A 136 12.94 15.60 13.47
CA SER A 136 13.04 14.60 14.54
C SER A 136 12.84 15.32 15.89
N PRO A 137 12.01 14.79 16.81
CA PRO A 137 11.23 13.56 16.70
C PRO A 137 10.03 13.68 15.78
N ILE A 138 9.50 12.52 15.33
CA ILE A 138 8.23 12.42 14.61
C ILE A 138 7.18 11.95 15.60
N ILE A 139 6.05 12.65 15.66
CA ILE A 139 4.92 12.29 16.51
C ILE A 139 3.85 11.65 15.65
N VAL A 140 3.55 10.38 15.89
CA VAL A 140 2.45 9.64 15.25
C VAL A 140 1.24 9.74 16.16
N ASN A 141 0.19 10.43 15.71
CA ASN A 141 -1.05 10.59 16.46
C ASN A 141 -1.90 9.33 16.43
N SER A 142 -1.97 8.67 15.27
CA SER A 142 -2.72 7.42 15.09
C SER A 142 -2.28 6.67 13.85
N GLU A 143 -2.49 5.35 13.87
CA GLU A 143 -2.46 4.48 12.70
C GLU A 143 -3.82 3.79 12.59
N THR A 144 -4.39 3.78 11.39
CA THR A 144 -5.61 3.03 11.09
C THR A 144 -5.25 1.83 10.24
N VAL A 145 -5.63 0.66 10.74
CA VAL A 145 -5.45 -0.64 10.08
C VAL A 145 -6.81 -1.32 10.02
N GLU A 146 -7.40 -1.36 8.84
CA GLU A 146 -8.59 -2.18 8.63
C GLU A 146 -8.17 -3.59 8.23
N LEU A 147 -8.85 -4.58 8.80
CA LEU A 147 -8.68 -6.00 8.48
C LEU A 147 -10.07 -6.60 8.21
N ASN A 148 -10.59 -6.32 7.02
CA ASN A 148 -11.89 -6.81 6.57
C ASN A 148 -11.76 -8.25 6.08
N LEU A 149 -11.79 -9.21 7.00
CA LEU A 149 -11.71 -10.63 6.69
C LEU A 149 -13.04 -11.13 6.10
N ILE A 150 -12.96 -12.20 5.29
CA ILE A 150 -14.15 -12.87 4.79
C ILE A 150 -14.88 -13.56 5.93
N ASP A 151 -16.20 -13.81 5.76
CA ASP A 151 -17.01 -14.51 6.74
C ASP A 151 -16.46 -15.92 7.04
N GLY A 152 -16.53 -16.32 8.29
CA GLY A 152 -16.06 -17.63 8.76
C GLY A 152 -14.56 -17.71 9.08
N CYS A 153 -13.78 -16.65 8.85
CA CYS A 153 -12.38 -16.58 9.28
C CYS A 153 -12.26 -16.51 10.80
N LYS A 154 -11.22 -17.16 11.33
CA LYS A 154 -10.84 -17.06 12.75
C LYS A 154 -9.58 -16.20 12.86
N ALA A 155 -9.63 -15.17 13.70
CA ALA A 155 -8.45 -14.38 14.04
C ALA A 155 -7.87 -14.88 15.37
N TYR A 156 -6.55 -15.05 15.42
CA TYR A 156 -5.82 -15.40 16.62
C TYR A 156 -4.96 -14.21 17.03
N TRP A 157 -5.21 -13.73 18.24
CA TRP A 157 -4.41 -12.66 18.86
C TRP A 157 -3.56 -13.25 19.99
N PRO A 158 -2.29 -12.81 20.12
CA PRO A 158 -1.43 -13.23 21.25
C PRO A 158 -1.91 -12.68 22.58
#